data_d1f97e3e225ee2e564e8a294a1a27683
#
_entry.id   d1f97e3e225ee2e564e8a294a1a27683
#
_cell.length_a   1.000
_cell.length_b   1.000
_cell.length_c   1.000
_cell.angle_alpha   90.00
_cell.angle_beta   90.00
_cell.angle_gamma   90.00
#
_symmetry.space_group_name_H-M   'P 1'
#
loop_
_entity.id
_entity.type
_entity.pdbx_description
1 polymer ?
#
loop_
_entity_poly.entity_id
_entity_poly.type
_entity_poly.pdbx_seq_one_letter_code
_entity_poly.pdbx_strand_id
1 'polypeptide(L)' 'MKNQTKKKPVPLQDITLHDFFAVFAMQAILSREDLTGLPKQVAEDAYWMADEMMEARK' A
#
# COMPACT_ATOMS: atom_id res chain seq x y z
N MET A 1 -0.61 2.16 -18.51
CA MET A 1 -0.96 1.01 -17.76
C MET A 1 -2.29 0.50 -18.11
N LYS A 2 -2.30 -0.60 -18.68
CA LYS A 2 -3.53 -1.15 -19.16
C LYS A 2 -4.10 -2.22 -18.30
N ASN A 3 -3.36 -2.72 -17.36
CA ASN A 3 -3.84 -3.83 -16.60
C ASN A 3 -4.87 -3.43 -15.56
N GLN A 4 -4.96 -2.17 -15.21
CA GLN A 4 -5.93 -1.76 -14.22
C GLN A 4 -7.34 -1.89 -14.72
N THR A 5 -7.53 -1.82 -16.01
CA THR A 5 -8.88 -1.80 -16.53
C THR A 5 -9.58 -3.14 -16.44
N LYS A 6 -8.84 -4.18 -16.08
CA LYS A 6 -9.44 -5.49 -16.00
C LYS A 6 -10.19 -5.75 -14.71
N LYS A 7 -10.00 -4.91 -13.71
CA LYS A 7 -10.64 -5.10 -12.44
C LYS A 7 -11.73 -4.07 -12.25
N LYS A 8 -12.78 -4.48 -11.57
CA LYS A 8 -13.81 -3.53 -11.24
C LYS A 8 -13.32 -2.57 -10.17
N PRO A 9 -13.75 -1.32 -10.25
CA PRO A 9 -13.40 -0.38 -9.17
C PRO A 9 -13.97 -0.84 -7.84
N VAL A 10 -13.23 -0.58 -6.78
CA VAL A 10 -13.65 -0.92 -5.45
C VAL A 10 -14.20 0.34 -4.78
N PRO A 11 -15.38 0.30 -4.17
CA PRO A 11 -15.90 1.49 -3.50
C PRO A 11 -14.98 1.93 -2.37
N LEU A 12 -14.94 3.23 -2.16
CA LEU A 12 -14.08 3.77 -1.14
C LEU A 12 -14.43 3.27 0.25
N GLN A 13 -15.70 2.99 0.50
CA GLN A 13 -16.11 2.52 1.81
C GLN A 13 -15.60 1.11 2.11
N ASP A 14 -15.03 0.42 1.14
CA ASP A 14 -14.44 -0.89 1.38
C ASP A 14 -13.01 -0.81 1.88
N ILE A 15 -12.48 0.38 2.05
CA ILE A 15 -11.13 0.53 2.58
C ILE A 15 -11.11 0.17 4.05
N THR A 16 -10.17 -0.68 4.42
CA THR A 16 -9.99 -1.08 5.81
C THR A 16 -8.90 -0.24 6.46
N LEU A 17 -8.80 -0.36 7.79
CA LEU A 17 -7.69 0.28 8.49
C LEU A 17 -6.35 -0.23 7.97
N HIS A 18 -6.29 -1.49 7.63
CA HIS A 18 -5.07 -2.09 7.07
C HIS A 18 -4.69 -1.38 5.77
N ASP A 19 -5.66 -1.16 4.89
CA ASP A 19 -5.40 -0.44 3.64
C ASP A 19 -4.94 0.99 3.92
N PHE A 20 -5.54 1.62 4.90
CA PHE A 20 -5.21 2.99 5.26
C PHE A 20 -3.76 3.09 5.70
N PHE A 21 -3.31 2.17 6.55
CA PHE A 21 -1.92 2.15 6.97
C PHE A 21 -1.00 1.90 5.78
N ALA A 22 -1.41 1.04 4.86
CA ALA A 22 -0.58 0.75 3.69
C ALA A 22 -0.40 1.98 2.82
N VAL A 23 -1.41 2.81 2.70
CA VAL A 23 -1.30 4.04 1.90
C VAL A 23 -0.24 4.96 2.48
N PHE A 24 -0.25 5.16 3.79
CA PHE A 24 0.75 6.01 4.41
C PHE A 24 2.13 5.41 4.32
N ALA A 25 2.25 4.10 4.49
CA ALA A 25 3.53 3.44 4.37
C ALA A 25 4.08 3.58 2.95
N MET A 26 3.22 3.42 1.96
CA MET A 26 3.65 3.53 0.58
C MET A 26 4.14 4.94 0.27
N GLN A 27 3.44 5.94 0.79
CA GLN A 27 3.85 7.32 0.56
C GLN A 27 5.22 7.59 1.17
N ALA A 28 5.46 7.08 2.36
CA ALA A 28 6.75 7.25 3.00
C ALA A 28 7.87 6.57 2.21
N ILE A 29 7.58 5.37 1.70
CA ILE A 29 8.56 4.65 0.90
C ILE A 29 8.88 5.42 -0.38
N LEU A 30 7.85 5.91 -1.06
CA LEU A 30 8.03 6.57 -2.34
C LEU A 30 8.68 7.93 -2.20
N SER A 31 8.67 8.53 -1.01
CA SER A 31 9.28 9.83 -0.82
C SER A 31 10.79 9.75 -0.62
N ARG A 32 11.37 8.57 -0.56
CA ARG A 32 12.80 8.43 -0.40
C ARG A 32 13.49 8.73 -1.72
N GLU A 33 14.56 9.48 -1.65
CA GLU A 33 15.27 9.90 -2.85
C GLU A 33 16.03 8.75 -3.49
N ASP A 34 16.41 7.77 -2.72
CA ASP A 34 17.21 6.66 -3.23
C ASP A 34 16.39 5.45 -3.58
N LEU A 35 15.08 5.61 -3.67
CA LEU A 35 14.22 4.47 -3.94
C LEU A 35 14.38 4.03 -5.39
N THR A 36 14.65 2.74 -5.57
CA THR A 36 14.75 2.16 -6.90
C THR A 36 13.85 0.95 -7.06
N GLY A 37 12.95 0.73 -6.11
CA GLY A 37 12.10 -0.44 -6.15
C GLY A 37 11.06 -0.40 -7.24
N LEU A 38 10.62 -1.57 -7.68
CA LEU A 38 9.54 -1.69 -8.63
C LEU A 38 8.21 -1.44 -7.92
N PRO A 39 7.20 -0.99 -8.67
CA PRO A 39 5.90 -0.74 -8.03
C PRO A 39 5.34 -1.93 -7.27
N LYS A 40 5.52 -3.13 -7.80
CA LYS A 40 5.03 -4.31 -7.10
C LYS A 40 5.72 -4.48 -5.76
N GLN A 41 7.02 -4.27 -5.73
CA GLN A 41 7.76 -4.42 -4.49
C GLN A 41 7.39 -3.35 -3.48
N VAL A 42 7.20 -2.13 -3.95
CA VAL A 42 6.78 -1.04 -3.07
C VAL A 42 5.42 -1.37 -2.44
N ALA A 43 4.49 -1.88 -3.24
CA ALA A 43 3.17 -2.22 -2.73
C ALA A 43 3.25 -3.34 -1.70
N GLU A 44 4.06 -4.35 -1.96
CA GLU A 44 4.23 -5.45 -1.02
C GLU A 44 4.83 -4.98 0.28
N ASP A 45 5.83 -4.13 0.20
CA ASP A 45 6.47 -3.59 1.39
C ASP A 45 5.51 -2.73 2.19
N ALA A 46 4.66 -1.96 1.50
CA ALA A 46 3.70 -1.10 2.18
C ALA A 46 2.71 -1.94 2.99
N TYR A 47 2.22 -3.03 2.41
CA TYR A 47 1.29 -3.88 3.14
C TYR A 47 1.98 -4.67 4.24
N TRP A 48 3.24 -5.02 4.06
CA TRP A 48 3.99 -5.64 5.14
C TRP A 48 4.10 -4.69 6.33
N MET A 49 4.40 -3.44 6.08
CA MET A 49 4.45 -2.45 7.16
C MET A 49 3.09 -2.26 7.81
N ALA A 50 2.03 -2.29 7.00
CA ALA A 50 0.68 -2.18 7.55
C ALA A 50 0.36 -3.36 8.45
N ASP A 51 0.81 -4.57 8.08
CA ASP A 51 0.63 -5.74 8.93
C ASP A 51 1.28 -5.52 10.29
N GLU A 52 2.49 -4.99 10.29
CA GLU A 52 3.19 -4.75 11.54
C GLU A 52 2.48 -3.70 12.39
N MET A 53 1.93 -2.70 11.75
CA MET A 53 1.20 -1.68 12.48
C MET A 53 -0.08 -2.23 13.10
N MET A 54 -0.75 -3.14 12.39
CA MET A 54 -1.95 -3.77 12.94
C MET A 54 -1.58 -4.63 14.15
N GLU A 55 -0.44 -5.30 14.09
CA GLU A 55 0.03 -6.09 15.23
C GLU A 55 0.36 -5.20 16.43
N ALA A 56 0.99 -4.08 16.16
CA ALA A 56 1.45 -3.22 17.23
C ALA A 56 0.30 -2.61 18.02
N ARG A 57 -0.87 -2.47 17.40
CA ARG A 57 -1.98 -1.82 18.08
C ARG A 57 -2.89 -2.80 18.81
N LYS A 58 -2.59 -4.07 18.77
CA LYS A 58 -3.40 -5.05 19.51
C LYS A 58 -3.33 -4.86 21.01
#